data_5d324c2f49e19ae51ff1b57f369d8186
#
_entry.id   5d324c2f49e19ae51ff1b57f369d8186
#
_cell.length_a   1.000
_cell.length_b   1.000
_cell.length_c   1.000
_cell.angle_alpha   90.00
_cell.angle_beta   90.00
_cell.angle_gamma   90.00
#
_symmetry.space_group_name_H-M   'P 1'
#
loop_
_entity.id
_entity.type
_entity.pdbx_description
1 polymer ?
#
loop_
_entity_poly.entity_id
_entity_poly.type
_entity_poly.pdbx_seq_one_letter_code
_entity_poly.pdbx_strand_id
1 'polypeptide(L)'
;LPLFEFARLNRIPMLALNIDQELTRKIADRGWDAVPLAEREGVGQAAAPSDAYREFLFEIYRQHATMRGKSTKARRGDAAFARFVDSQLAWDRAMAEVLAGQVAPTASGGKPLIVGIMGSGHLRFGHGVPHQLRDLGVRSIGTLLPLAAASPCDELVPGLADAVFAVPTPPRTATEPPRLGVTLESKDGRVLIASVSKGSLAEKSGLQDGDRILAVASQPLNGLTSLLNSIRQQPPGTWLPLHIERAGEKLEIIVRFPAQQ
;
A
#
# COMPACT_ATOMS: atom_id res chain seq x y z
N LEU A 1 9.58 4.44 -4.81
CA LEU A 1 10.00 5.64 -5.57
C LEU A 1 10.61 5.31 -6.93
N PRO A 2 11.50 4.31 -7.13
CA PRO A 2 12.10 4.04 -8.46
C PRO A 2 11.07 3.82 -9.57
N LEU A 3 9.95 3.13 -9.29
CA LEU A 3 8.88 2.91 -10.26
C LEU A 3 8.18 4.19 -10.69
N PHE A 4 7.90 5.09 -9.75
CA PHE A 4 7.30 6.40 -10.04
C PHE A 4 8.25 7.27 -10.87
N GLU A 5 9.54 7.26 -10.53
CA GLU A 5 10.57 7.96 -11.29
C GLU A 5 10.70 7.44 -12.71
N PHE A 6 10.74 6.11 -12.86
CA PHE A 6 10.77 5.46 -14.18
C PHE A 6 9.55 5.83 -15.02
N ALA A 7 8.34 5.74 -14.44
CA ALA A 7 7.12 6.10 -15.15
C ALA A 7 7.13 7.59 -15.56
N ARG A 8 7.54 8.49 -14.67
CA ARG A 8 7.64 9.92 -14.94
C ARG A 8 8.63 10.22 -16.08
N LEU A 9 9.83 9.65 -16.02
CA LEU A 9 10.88 9.86 -17.03
C LEU A 9 10.46 9.32 -18.40
N ASN A 10 9.74 8.22 -18.44
CA ASN A 10 9.29 7.58 -19.67
C ASN A 10 7.86 8.00 -20.08
N ARG A 11 7.23 8.94 -19.37
CA ARG A 11 5.86 9.40 -19.61
C ARG A 11 4.83 8.26 -19.64
N ILE A 12 5.03 7.25 -18.80
CA ILE A 12 4.12 6.10 -18.67
C ILE A 12 2.96 6.52 -17.76
N PRO A 13 1.71 6.43 -18.23
CA PRO A 13 0.54 6.67 -17.38
C PRO A 13 0.52 5.72 -16.18
N MET A 14 0.15 6.24 -15.02
CA MET A 14 -0.03 5.46 -13.79
C MET A 14 -1.47 5.61 -13.32
N LEU A 15 -2.10 4.49 -12.98
CA LEU A 15 -3.47 4.42 -12.51
C LEU A 15 -3.51 3.78 -11.13
N ALA A 16 -4.34 4.33 -10.24
CA ALA A 16 -4.62 3.73 -8.96
C ALA A 16 -5.52 2.49 -9.17
N LEU A 17 -5.14 1.36 -8.57
CA LEU A 17 -5.90 0.11 -8.65
C LEU A 17 -6.78 -0.10 -7.40
N ASN A 18 -6.54 0.66 -6.34
CA ASN A 18 -7.15 0.42 -5.05
C ASN A 18 -8.53 1.10 -4.94
N ILE A 19 -9.38 0.54 -4.08
CA ILE A 19 -10.64 1.13 -3.62
C ILE A 19 -10.42 1.89 -2.32
N ASP A 20 -11.37 2.76 -1.96
CA ASP A 20 -11.33 3.49 -0.71
C ASP A 20 -11.38 2.54 0.50
N GLN A 21 -10.65 2.90 1.54
CA GLN A 21 -10.67 2.17 2.81
C GLN A 21 -12.06 2.14 3.45
N GLU A 22 -12.89 3.15 3.18
CA GLU A 22 -14.26 3.19 3.69
C GLU A 22 -15.13 2.11 3.06
N LEU A 23 -15.03 1.90 1.73
CA LEU A 23 -15.74 0.82 1.05
C LEU A 23 -15.30 -0.54 1.60
N THR A 24 -13.99 -0.77 1.73
CA THR A 24 -13.45 -2.02 2.30
C THR A 24 -14.01 -2.28 3.70
N ARG A 25 -14.14 -1.23 4.53
CA ARG A 25 -14.71 -1.33 5.88
C ARG A 25 -16.19 -1.68 5.84
N LYS A 26 -16.98 -1.00 4.99
CA LYS A 26 -18.41 -1.31 4.82
C LYS A 26 -18.65 -2.76 4.43
N ILE A 27 -17.84 -3.29 3.51
CA ILE A 27 -17.93 -4.69 3.09
C ILE A 27 -17.57 -5.64 4.25
N ALA A 28 -16.50 -5.35 4.99
CA ALA A 28 -16.09 -6.15 6.14
C ALA A 28 -17.14 -6.19 7.26
N ASP A 29 -17.91 -5.12 7.42
CA ASP A 29 -18.94 -5.01 8.46
C ASP A 29 -20.27 -5.67 8.05
N ARG A 30 -20.69 -5.50 6.78
CA ARG A 30 -22.05 -5.84 6.34
C ARG A 30 -22.11 -6.89 5.23
N GLY A 31 -21.01 -7.20 4.55
CA GLY A 31 -20.96 -7.98 3.32
C GLY A 31 -21.18 -7.14 2.07
N TRP A 32 -20.81 -7.66 0.93
CA TRP A 32 -20.91 -6.96 -0.37
C TRP A 32 -22.35 -6.58 -0.74
N ASP A 33 -23.28 -7.51 -0.60
CA ASP A 33 -24.67 -7.32 -1.03
C ASP A 33 -25.39 -6.23 -0.22
N ALA A 34 -24.97 -5.99 1.02
CA ALA A 34 -25.53 -4.95 1.87
C ALA A 34 -24.96 -3.54 1.60
N VAL A 35 -23.94 -3.40 0.74
CA VAL A 35 -23.43 -2.09 0.33
C VAL A 35 -24.28 -1.55 -0.83
N PRO A 36 -24.90 -0.36 -0.69
CA PRO A 36 -25.67 0.25 -1.78
C PRO A 36 -24.83 0.45 -3.04
N LEU A 37 -25.44 0.28 -4.21
CA LEU A 37 -24.73 0.40 -5.49
C LEU A 37 -24.02 1.76 -5.66
N ALA A 38 -24.64 2.84 -5.20
CA ALA A 38 -24.07 4.18 -5.24
C ALA A 38 -22.81 4.35 -4.38
N GLU A 39 -22.57 3.44 -3.42
CA GLU A 39 -21.43 3.46 -2.51
C GLU A 39 -20.32 2.48 -2.92
N ARG A 40 -20.50 1.75 -4.03
CA ARG A 40 -19.54 0.72 -4.51
C ARG A 40 -18.42 1.28 -5.38
N GLU A 41 -18.28 2.59 -5.51
CA GLU A 41 -17.23 3.26 -6.31
C GLU A 41 -17.19 2.80 -7.78
N GLY A 42 -18.31 2.33 -8.31
CA GLY A 42 -18.38 1.78 -9.67
C GLY A 42 -17.89 0.34 -9.81
N VAL A 43 -17.46 -0.29 -8.73
CA VAL A 43 -17.02 -1.70 -8.75
C VAL A 43 -18.21 -2.62 -9.02
N GLY A 44 -18.08 -3.45 -10.04
CA GLY A 44 -19.08 -4.42 -10.44
C GLY A 44 -19.09 -5.67 -9.56
N GLN A 45 -19.99 -6.60 -9.91
CA GLN A 45 -20.08 -7.90 -9.24
C GLN A 45 -18.82 -8.72 -9.52
N ALA A 46 -18.15 -9.18 -8.47
CA ALA A 46 -17.03 -10.08 -8.60
C ALA A 46 -17.45 -11.47 -9.05
N ALA A 47 -16.64 -12.12 -9.90
CA ALA A 47 -16.78 -13.54 -10.18
C ALA A 47 -16.62 -14.36 -8.89
N ALA A 48 -17.40 -15.44 -8.79
CA ALA A 48 -17.35 -16.31 -7.63
C ALA A 48 -15.94 -16.92 -7.43
N PRO A 49 -15.45 -17.04 -6.21
CA PRO A 49 -14.15 -17.63 -5.94
C PRO A 49 -14.22 -19.16 -6.12
N SER A 50 -13.11 -19.75 -6.56
CA SER A 50 -12.95 -21.20 -6.50
C SER A 50 -12.84 -21.69 -5.05
N ASP A 51 -13.11 -22.97 -4.81
CA ASP A 51 -12.92 -23.58 -3.49
C ASP A 51 -11.46 -23.47 -3.02
N ALA A 52 -10.50 -23.63 -3.93
CA ALA A 52 -9.08 -23.46 -3.64
C ALA A 52 -8.76 -22.02 -3.20
N TYR A 53 -9.36 -21.02 -3.81
CA TYR A 53 -9.18 -19.63 -3.36
C TYR A 53 -9.83 -19.39 -1.99
N ARG A 54 -11.00 -19.96 -1.73
CA ARG A 54 -11.64 -19.85 -0.39
C ARG A 54 -10.78 -20.46 0.70
N GLU A 55 -10.14 -21.63 0.43
CA GLU A 55 -9.19 -22.25 1.38
C GLU A 55 -7.96 -21.36 1.60
N PHE A 56 -7.37 -20.83 0.54
CA PHE A 56 -6.25 -19.90 0.64
C PHE A 56 -6.61 -18.66 1.49
N LEU A 57 -7.77 -18.06 1.25
CA LEU A 57 -8.27 -16.94 2.02
C LEU A 57 -8.58 -17.31 3.48
N PHE A 58 -9.01 -18.56 3.72
CA PHE A 58 -9.27 -19.01 5.09
C PHE A 58 -7.98 -19.08 5.92
N GLU A 59 -6.87 -19.55 5.33
CA GLU A 59 -5.58 -19.57 6.02
C GLU A 59 -5.09 -18.14 6.33
N ILE A 60 -5.23 -17.20 5.40
CA ILE A 60 -4.91 -15.79 5.63
C ILE A 60 -5.78 -15.20 6.76
N TYR A 61 -7.08 -15.48 6.72
CA TYR A 61 -8.03 -15.03 7.75
C TYR A 61 -7.63 -15.51 9.14
N ARG A 62 -7.24 -16.79 9.27
CA ARG A 62 -6.76 -17.38 10.52
C ARG A 62 -5.48 -16.69 11.03
N GLN A 63 -4.51 -16.47 10.15
CA GLN A 63 -3.27 -15.78 10.50
C GLN A 63 -3.55 -14.37 11.04
N HIS A 64 -4.42 -13.60 10.38
CA HIS A 64 -4.80 -12.28 10.84
C HIS A 64 -5.54 -12.30 12.19
N ALA A 65 -6.38 -13.30 12.43
CA ALA A 65 -7.06 -13.47 13.71
C ALA A 65 -6.06 -13.72 14.85
N THR A 66 -5.06 -14.55 14.60
CA THR A 66 -3.98 -14.85 15.57
C THR A 66 -3.13 -13.62 15.88
N MET A 67 -2.73 -12.85 14.86
CA MET A 67 -1.94 -11.61 15.04
C MET A 67 -2.69 -10.54 15.86
N ARG A 68 -4.01 -10.53 15.80
CA ARG A 68 -4.85 -9.58 16.55
C ARG A 68 -5.24 -10.11 17.95
N GLY A 69 -4.64 -11.20 18.42
CA GLY A 69 -4.96 -11.81 19.71
C GLY A 69 -6.38 -12.36 19.81
N LYS A 70 -7.09 -12.51 18.69
CA LYS A 70 -8.42 -13.12 18.62
C LYS A 70 -8.28 -14.63 18.52
N SER A 71 -9.19 -15.34 19.19
CA SER A 71 -9.20 -16.79 19.30
C SER A 71 -9.02 -17.52 17.95
N THR A 72 -8.22 -18.59 17.97
CA THR A 72 -7.98 -19.53 16.86
C THR A 72 -9.17 -20.40 16.45
N LYS A 73 -10.39 -20.10 16.94
CA LYS A 73 -11.61 -20.87 16.67
C LYS A 73 -12.36 -20.47 15.41
N ALA A 74 -11.68 -19.81 14.46
CA ALA A 74 -12.27 -19.44 13.18
C ALA A 74 -12.77 -20.68 12.42
N ARG A 75 -13.98 -20.63 11.88
CA ARG A 75 -14.60 -21.70 11.09
C ARG A 75 -14.94 -21.19 9.70
N ARG A 76 -14.89 -22.08 8.69
CA ARG A 76 -15.25 -21.75 7.31
C ARG A 76 -16.68 -21.26 7.12
N GLY A 77 -17.59 -21.64 8.02
CA GLY A 77 -18.99 -21.20 8.03
C GLY A 77 -19.26 -19.89 8.76
N ASP A 78 -18.23 -19.25 9.32
CA ASP A 78 -18.42 -18.02 10.08
C ASP A 78 -18.81 -16.85 9.15
N ALA A 79 -19.84 -16.09 9.51
CA ALA A 79 -20.26 -14.90 8.77
C ALA A 79 -19.12 -13.86 8.64
N ALA A 80 -18.24 -13.77 9.64
CA ALA A 80 -17.07 -12.89 9.57
C ALA A 80 -16.06 -13.33 8.51
N PHE A 81 -15.89 -14.64 8.29
CA PHE A 81 -15.07 -15.16 7.21
C PHE A 81 -15.74 -14.91 5.85
N ALA A 82 -17.05 -15.11 5.73
CA ALA A 82 -17.77 -14.80 4.50
C ALA A 82 -17.56 -13.32 4.09
N ARG A 83 -17.73 -12.39 5.02
CA ARG A 83 -17.48 -10.95 4.77
C ARG A 83 -16.02 -10.63 4.45
N PHE A 84 -15.07 -11.37 5.03
CA PHE A 84 -13.66 -11.25 4.65
C PHE A 84 -13.43 -11.67 3.20
N VAL A 85 -14.04 -12.79 2.76
CA VAL A 85 -14.02 -13.23 1.36
C VAL A 85 -14.63 -12.15 0.45
N ASP A 86 -15.80 -11.62 0.79
CA ASP A 86 -16.43 -10.54 0.03
C ASP A 86 -15.50 -9.32 -0.14
N SER A 87 -14.79 -8.94 0.93
CA SER A 87 -13.85 -7.82 0.87
C SER A 87 -12.68 -8.11 -0.09
N GLN A 88 -12.14 -9.33 -0.06
CA GLN A 88 -11.06 -9.71 -0.97
C GLN A 88 -11.53 -9.76 -2.43
N LEU A 89 -12.71 -10.31 -2.68
CA LEU A 89 -13.28 -10.39 -4.03
C LEU A 89 -13.60 -9.01 -4.60
N ALA A 90 -14.15 -8.11 -3.80
CA ALA A 90 -14.41 -6.73 -4.22
C ALA A 90 -13.09 -6.02 -4.57
N TRP A 91 -12.06 -6.25 -3.80
CA TRP A 91 -10.73 -5.70 -4.04
C TRP A 91 -10.09 -6.24 -5.33
N ASP A 92 -10.12 -7.56 -5.51
CA ASP A 92 -9.66 -8.22 -6.73
C ASP A 92 -10.42 -7.73 -7.96
N ARG A 93 -11.74 -7.58 -7.84
CA ARG A 93 -12.62 -7.09 -8.92
C ARG A 93 -12.30 -5.65 -9.31
N ALA A 94 -12.17 -4.76 -8.35
CA ALA A 94 -11.82 -3.36 -8.60
C ALA A 94 -10.49 -3.23 -9.35
N MET A 95 -9.45 -3.94 -8.91
CA MET A 95 -8.15 -3.95 -9.59
C MET A 95 -8.26 -4.51 -11.01
N ALA A 96 -9.02 -5.59 -11.19
CA ALA A 96 -9.22 -6.21 -12.48
C ALA A 96 -9.98 -5.30 -13.46
N GLU A 97 -10.99 -4.57 -13.01
CA GLU A 97 -11.76 -3.64 -13.85
C GLU A 97 -10.92 -2.46 -14.33
N VAL A 98 -10.10 -1.88 -13.45
CA VAL A 98 -9.17 -0.82 -13.85
C VAL A 98 -8.19 -1.33 -14.91
N LEU A 99 -7.61 -2.53 -14.72
CA LEU A 99 -6.68 -3.13 -15.69
C LEU A 99 -7.38 -3.49 -16.99
N ALA A 100 -8.56 -4.11 -16.94
CA ALA A 100 -9.34 -4.50 -18.12
C ALA A 100 -9.76 -3.29 -18.96
N GLY A 101 -10.08 -2.17 -18.31
CA GLY A 101 -10.43 -0.92 -18.99
C GLY A 101 -9.29 -0.33 -19.84
N GLN A 102 -8.05 -0.78 -19.63
CA GLN A 102 -6.88 -0.30 -20.40
C GLN A 102 -6.55 -1.20 -21.61
N VAL A 103 -7.22 -2.33 -21.78
CA VAL A 103 -6.90 -3.34 -22.83
C VAL A 103 -7.32 -2.90 -24.24
N ALA A 104 -8.06 -1.81 -24.37
CA ALA A 104 -8.50 -1.30 -25.66
C ALA A 104 -7.29 -0.99 -26.57
N PRO A 105 -7.38 -1.24 -27.91
CA PRO A 105 -6.33 -0.86 -28.84
C PRO A 105 -5.99 0.62 -28.75
N THR A 106 -4.71 0.95 -28.85
CA THR A 106 -4.27 2.35 -28.93
C THR A 106 -4.73 2.97 -30.26
N ALA A 107 -4.75 4.30 -30.34
CA ALA A 107 -5.07 5.03 -31.57
C ALA A 107 -4.17 4.62 -32.77
N SER A 108 -2.98 4.10 -32.51
CA SER A 108 -2.04 3.54 -33.51
C SER A 108 -2.30 2.09 -33.86
N GLY A 109 -3.38 1.45 -33.32
CA GLY A 109 -3.74 0.05 -33.58
C GLY A 109 -2.93 -0.98 -32.81
N GLY A 110 -1.96 -0.58 -31.99
CA GLY A 110 -1.19 -1.48 -31.12
C GLY A 110 -1.97 -1.89 -29.86
N LYS A 111 -1.69 -3.09 -29.36
CA LYS A 111 -2.19 -3.50 -28.02
C LYS A 111 -1.21 -3.00 -26.96
N PRO A 112 -1.65 -2.23 -25.95
CA PRO A 112 -0.76 -1.77 -24.90
C PRO A 112 -0.31 -2.94 -24.01
N LEU A 113 0.93 -2.92 -23.54
CA LEU A 113 1.34 -3.73 -22.40
C LEU A 113 0.90 -3.03 -21.12
N ILE A 114 0.08 -3.71 -20.34
CA ILE A 114 -0.41 -3.19 -19.06
C ILE A 114 0.28 -3.95 -17.95
N VAL A 115 0.93 -3.23 -17.03
CA VAL A 115 1.62 -3.82 -15.88
C VAL A 115 0.87 -3.48 -14.61
N GLY A 116 0.23 -4.47 -13.99
CA GLY A 116 -0.41 -4.35 -12.68
C GLY A 116 0.58 -4.71 -11.57
N ILE A 117 0.77 -3.81 -10.59
CA ILE A 117 1.63 -4.04 -9.42
C ILE A 117 0.76 -4.06 -8.18
N MET A 118 0.73 -5.18 -7.48
CA MET A 118 -0.15 -5.41 -6.34
C MET A 118 0.45 -6.42 -5.36
N GLY A 119 -0.19 -6.62 -4.23
CA GLY A 119 0.22 -7.63 -3.26
C GLY A 119 0.16 -9.05 -3.84
N SER A 120 1.14 -9.88 -3.52
CA SER A 120 1.26 -11.25 -4.05
C SER A 120 0.04 -12.14 -3.79
N GLY A 121 -0.69 -11.89 -2.70
CA GLY A 121 -1.93 -12.61 -2.37
C GLY A 121 -3.02 -12.50 -3.43
N HIS A 122 -3.04 -11.41 -4.20
CA HIS A 122 -3.98 -11.18 -5.29
C HIS A 122 -3.60 -11.88 -6.61
N LEU A 123 -2.38 -12.46 -6.68
CA LEU A 123 -1.82 -13.06 -7.90
C LEU A 123 -1.61 -14.56 -7.81
N ARG A 124 -1.30 -15.07 -6.61
CA ARG A 124 -0.93 -16.48 -6.39
C ARG A 124 -1.99 -17.42 -6.96
N PHE A 125 -1.52 -18.43 -7.67
CA PHE A 125 -2.35 -19.47 -8.32
C PHE A 125 -3.38 -18.93 -9.33
N GLY A 126 -3.27 -17.65 -9.70
CA GLY A 126 -4.24 -16.99 -10.55
C GLY A 126 -5.65 -16.86 -9.96
N HIS A 127 -5.79 -16.97 -8.63
CA HIS A 127 -7.08 -17.00 -7.94
C HIS A 127 -7.77 -15.65 -7.82
N GLY A 128 -7.02 -14.58 -7.53
CA GLY A 128 -7.56 -13.24 -7.29
C GLY A 128 -7.78 -12.45 -8.59
N VAL A 129 -6.97 -11.41 -8.79
CA VAL A 129 -7.09 -10.50 -9.93
C VAL A 129 -7.04 -11.23 -11.29
N PRO A 130 -6.18 -12.23 -11.52
CA PRO A 130 -6.20 -12.94 -12.81
C PRO A 130 -7.51 -13.71 -13.07
N HIS A 131 -8.17 -14.22 -12.04
CA HIS A 131 -9.49 -14.85 -12.15
C HIS A 131 -10.55 -13.81 -12.57
N GLN A 132 -10.58 -12.67 -11.92
CA GLN A 132 -11.50 -11.57 -12.25
C GLN A 132 -11.24 -11.01 -13.66
N LEU A 133 -9.99 -10.90 -14.09
CA LEU A 133 -9.64 -10.49 -15.44
C LEU A 133 -10.15 -11.46 -16.50
N ARG A 134 -10.08 -12.78 -16.25
CA ARG A 134 -10.63 -13.80 -17.17
C ARG A 134 -12.14 -13.71 -17.28
N ASP A 135 -12.83 -13.44 -16.17
CA ASP A 135 -14.27 -13.18 -16.14
C ASP A 135 -14.64 -11.95 -16.98
N LEU A 136 -13.83 -10.89 -16.90
CA LEU A 136 -13.96 -9.67 -17.71
C LEU A 136 -13.54 -9.87 -19.20
N GLY A 137 -13.21 -11.09 -19.61
CA GLY A 137 -12.87 -11.41 -20.99
C GLY A 137 -11.41 -11.18 -21.38
N VAL A 138 -10.54 -10.76 -20.45
CA VAL A 138 -9.11 -10.62 -20.72
C VAL A 138 -8.45 -12.01 -20.74
N ARG A 139 -7.83 -12.37 -21.88
CA ARG A 139 -7.27 -13.72 -22.11
C ARG A 139 -5.74 -13.76 -22.02
N SER A 140 -5.07 -12.68 -22.40
CA SER A 140 -3.60 -12.60 -22.39
C SER A 140 -3.15 -12.03 -21.05
N ILE A 141 -2.90 -12.89 -20.08
CA ILE A 141 -2.50 -12.54 -18.73
C ILE A 141 -1.24 -13.33 -18.39
N GLY A 142 -0.21 -12.65 -17.88
CA GLY A 142 0.97 -13.26 -17.28
C GLY A 142 1.14 -12.79 -15.86
N THR A 143 1.48 -13.69 -14.96
CA THR A 143 1.74 -13.43 -13.54
C THR A 143 3.22 -13.63 -13.22
N LEU A 144 3.84 -12.62 -12.62
CA LEU A 144 5.24 -12.63 -12.21
C LEU A 144 5.30 -12.47 -10.70
N LEU A 145 5.99 -13.38 -10.01
CA LEU A 145 6.02 -13.38 -8.55
C LEU A 145 7.46 -13.33 -8.04
N PRO A 146 7.89 -12.22 -7.40
CA PRO A 146 9.16 -12.19 -6.71
C PRO A 146 9.04 -12.92 -5.37
N LEU A 147 10.00 -13.83 -5.08
CA LEU A 147 10.19 -14.46 -3.79
C LEU A 147 11.55 -14.07 -3.24
N ALA A 148 11.70 -14.03 -1.92
CA ALA A 148 13.01 -13.86 -1.31
C ALA A 148 13.92 -15.03 -1.70
N ALA A 149 15.18 -14.78 -2.03
CA ALA A 149 16.13 -15.83 -2.39
C ALA A 149 16.33 -16.86 -1.26
N ALA A 150 16.03 -16.48 -0.02
CA ALA A 150 16.07 -17.35 1.16
C ALA A 150 14.72 -18.05 1.43
N SER A 151 13.69 -17.88 0.58
CA SER A 151 12.43 -18.59 0.75
C SER A 151 12.65 -20.11 0.63
N PRO A 152 11.97 -20.90 1.47
CA PRO A 152 12.04 -22.37 1.38
C PRO A 152 11.60 -22.87 -0.01
N CYS A 153 12.27 -23.91 -0.50
CA CYS A 153 11.98 -24.46 -1.83
C CYS A 153 10.56 -25.07 -1.93
N ASP A 154 9.96 -25.45 -0.82
CA ASP A 154 8.58 -25.97 -0.75
C ASP A 154 7.51 -24.89 -1.00
N GLU A 155 7.88 -23.62 -0.94
CA GLU A 155 7.00 -22.53 -1.42
C GLU A 155 6.89 -22.50 -2.95
N LEU A 156 7.82 -23.12 -3.67
CA LEU A 156 7.83 -23.20 -5.13
C LEU A 156 7.01 -24.40 -5.61
N VAL A 157 5.71 -24.20 -5.69
CA VAL A 157 4.79 -25.26 -6.15
C VAL A 157 4.27 -24.97 -7.56
N PRO A 158 3.94 -26.02 -8.35
CA PRO A 158 3.35 -25.84 -9.68
C PRO A 158 2.09 -24.97 -9.65
N GLY A 159 1.96 -24.08 -10.61
CA GLY A 159 0.82 -23.19 -10.73
C GLY A 159 0.84 -21.95 -9.82
N LEU A 160 1.87 -21.75 -9.03
CA LEU A 160 2.01 -20.60 -8.14
C LEU A 160 1.93 -19.26 -8.90
N ALA A 161 2.63 -19.18 -10.04
CA ALA A 161 2.60 -18.08 -11.00
C ALA A 161 3.15 -18.58 -12.34
N ASP A 162 3.04 -17.77 -13.40
CA ASP A 162 3.63 -18.09 -14.71
C ASP A 162 5.16 -18.01 -14.68
N ALA A 163 5.71 -17.10 -13.88
CA ALA A 163 7.14 -17.04 -13.59
C ALA A 163 7.40 -16.56 -12.16
N VAL A 164 8.45 -17.13 -11.56
CA VAL A 164 8.90 -16.79 -10.20
C VAL A 164 10.36 -16.34 -10.27
N PHE A 165 10.69 -15.28 -9.57
CA PHE A 165 12.03 -14.70 -9.51
C PHE A 165 12.55 -14.71 -8.08
N ALA A 166 13.76 -15.29 -7.89
CA ALA A 166 14.46 -15.16 -6.62
C ALA A 166 15.07 -13.75 -6.52
N VAL A 167 14.63 -13.00 -5.52
CA VAL A 167 15.15 -11.66 -5.25
C VAL A 167 16.06 -11.73 -4.04
N PRO A 168 17.33 -11.27 -4.15
CA PRO A 168 18.21 -11.18 -3.01
C PRO A 168 17.54 -10.34 -1.91
N THR A 169 17.49 -10.87 -0.69
CA THR A 169 17.09 -10.07 0.46
C THR A 169 18.29 -9.18 0.81
N PRO A 170 18.18 -7.85 0.66
CA PRO A 170 19.28 -7.00 1.09
C PRO A 170 19.54 -7.28 2.58
N PRO A 171 20.81 -7.33 3.00
CA PRO A 171 21.11 -7.46 4.41
C PRO A 171 20.34 -6.35 5.14
N ARG A 172 19.61 -6.71 6.19
CA ARG A 172 19.07 -5.74 7.14
C ARG A 172 20.24 -5.11 7.88
N THR A 173 20.93 -4.19 7.22
CA THR A 173 21.73 -3.24 7.97
C THR A 173 20.74 -2.58 8.91
N ALA A 174 20.95 -2.73 10.21
CA ALA A 174 20.24 -1.96 11.21
C ALA A 174 20.64 -0.50 11.00
N THR A 175 20.06 0.11 9.97
CA THR A 175 20.23 1.53 9.74
C THR A 175 19.53 2.19 10.90
N GLU A 176 20.25 2.96 11.70
CA GLU A 176 19.61 3.78 12.71
C GLU A 176 18.45 4.54 12.06
N PRO A 177 17.26 4.55 12.70
CA PRO A 177 16.13 5.26 12.14
C PRO A 177 16.53 6.71 11.87
N PRO A 178 16.15 7.27 10.72
CA PRO A 178 16.54 8.63 10.37
C PRO A 178 16.07 9.60 11.43
N ARG A 179 16.92 10.57 11.75
CA ARG A 179 16.68 11.63 12.75
C ARG A 179 16.71 12.98 12.06
N LEU A 180 15.77 13.85 12.40
CA LEU A 180 15.81 15.24 11.94
C LEU A 180 16.91 16.04 12.65
N GLY A 181 17.23 15.68 13.89
CA GLY A 181 18.12 16.44 14.76
C GLY A 181 17.42 17.64 15.36
N VAL A 182 16.21 17.44 15.87
CA VAL A 182 15.43 18.42 16.63
C VAL A 182 15.05 17.87 17.98
N THR A 183 14.94 18.75 18.98
CA THR A 183 14.22 18.47 20.21
C THR A 183 12.79 18.94 20.04
N LEU A 184 11.84 18.07 20.33
CA LEU A 184 10.42 18.35 20.17
C LEU A 184 9.74 18.46 21.52
N GLU A 185 8.86 19.44 21.66
CA GLU A 185 7.96 19.59 22.80
C GLU A 185 6.51 19.42 22.35
N SER A 186 5.73 18.73 23.18
CA SER A 186 4.28 18.62 22.97
C SER A 186 3.56 19.36 24.10
N LYS A 187 2.83 20.42 23.75
CA LYS A 187 2.04 21.20 24.68
C LYS A 187 0.65 21.46 24.10
N ASP A 188 -0.39 21.14 24.85
CA ASP A 188 -1.81 21.32 24.45
C ASP A 188 -2.11 20.71 23.06
N GLY A 189 -1.59 19.49 22.79
CA GLY A 189 -1.76 18.81 21.51
C GLY A 189 -0.97 19.41 20.34
N ARG A 190 -0.17 20.44 20.60
CA ARG A 190 0.68 21.11 19.60
C ARG A 190 2.10 20.56 19.70
N VAL A 191 2.75 20.39 18.55
CA VAL A 191 4.16 19.95 18.49
C VAL A 191 5.02 21.14 18.06
N LEU A 192 5.97 21.48 18.90
CA LEU A 192 6.90 22.61 18.73
C LEU A 192 8.32 22.07 18.62
N ILE A 193 9.14 22.73 17.82
CA ILE A 193 10.59 22.52 17.78
C ILE A 193 11.21 23.37 18.89
N ALA A 194 11.62 22.72 19.98
CA ALA A 194 12.29 23.40 21.10
C ALA A 194 13.73 23.80 20.74
N SER A 195 14.42 22.94 19.96
CA SER A 195 15.76 23.28 19.46
C SER A 195 16.09 22.47 18.18
N VAL A 196 16.96 23.07 17.36
CA VAL A 196 17.52 22.45 16.15
C VAL A 196 19.02 22.21 16.37
N SER A 197 19.47 20.96 16.20
CA SER A 197 20.88 20.60 16.37
C SER A 197 21.69 21.10 15.16
N LYS A 198 22.88 21.68 15.46
CA LYS A 198 23.81 22.15 14.42
C LYS A 198 24.27 21.01 13.48
N GLY A 199 24.30 21.27 12.20
CA GLY A 199 24.67 20.28 11.15
C GLY A 199 23.61 19.24 10.83
N SER A 200 22.45 19.30 11.50
CA SER A 200 21.36 18.32 11.34
C SER A 200 20.61 18.46 10.01
N LEU A 201 19.75 17.47 9.72
CA LEU A 201 18.83 17.55 8.58
C LEU A 201 17.83 18.70 8.74
N ALA A 202 17.38 18.95 9.96
CA ALA A 202 16.47 20.03 10.27
C ALA A 202 17.09 21.39 9.94
N GLU A 203 18.32 21.65 10.42
CA GLU A 203 19.04 22.89 10.12
C GLU A 203 19.25 23.07 8.61
N LYS A 204 19.75 22.04 7.93
CA LYS A 204 19.96 22.04 6.47
C LYS A 204 18.69 22.26 5.66
N SER A 205 17.55 21.88 6.21
CA SER A 205 16.24 22.08 5.59
C SER A 205 15.60 23.42 5.91
N GLY A 206 16.19 24.22 6.83
CA GLY A 206 15.69 25.53 7.21
C GLY A 206 14.66 25.50 8.34
N LEU A 207 14.52 24.40 9.08
CA LEU A 207 13.75 24.37 10.34
C LEU A 207 14.46 25.18 11.43
N GLN A 208 13.71 25.82 12.30
CA GLN A 208 14.22 26.70 13.34
C GLN A 208 13.57 26.42 14.70
N ASP A 209 14.24 26.87 15.75
CA ASP A 209 13.68 26.87 17.09
C ASP A 209 12.39 27.70 17.13
N GLY A 210 11.36 27.19 17.77
CA GLY A 210 10.04 27.81 17.85
C GLY A 210 9.08 27.46 16.75
N ASP A 211 9.50 26.75 15.68
CA ASP A 211 8.59 26.27 14.64
C ASP A 211 7.52 25.34 15.23
N ARG A 212 6.26 25.61 14.90
CA ARG A 212 5.15 24.74 15.24
C ARG A 212 4.81 23.86 14.04
N ILE A 213 4.84 22.54 14.21
CA ILE A 213 4.51 21.59 13.12
C ILE A 213 3.00 21.42 13.06
N LEU A 214 2.41 21.72 11.90
CA LEU A 214 0.96 21.65 11.64
C LEU A 214 0.56 20.37 10.91
N ALA A 215 1.37 19.96 9.91
CA ALA A 215 1.07 18.79 9.08
C ALA A 215 2.36 18.15 8.58
N VAL A 216 2.28 16.85 8.25
CA VAL A 216 3.35 16.04 7.67
C VAL A 216 2.82 15.39 6.40
N ALA A 217 3.51 15.52 5.27
CA ALA A 217 3.09 15.00 3.97
C ALA A 217 1.61 15.34 3.66
N SER A 218 1.24 16.59 3.88
CA SER A 218 -0.12 17.14 3.71
C SER A 218 -1.20 16.54 4.63
N GLN A 219 -0.83 15.67 5.57
CA GLN A 219 -1.75 15.15 6.58
C GLN A 219 -1.65 15.97 7.88
N PRO A 220 -2.77 16.43 8.46
CA PRO A 220 -2.76 17.10 9.74
C PRO A 220 -2.04 16.27 10.82
N LEU A 221 -1.23 16.93 11.65
CA LEU A 221 -0.45 16.23 12.66
C LEU A 221 -1.33 15.83 13.85
N ASN A 222 -1.38 14.54 14.14
CA ASN A 222 -2.10 13.98 15.30
C ASN A 222 -1.14 13.71 16.47
N GLY A 223 -0.39 14.75 16.88
CA GLY A 223 0.52 14.68 18.02
C GLY A 223 1.93 14.17 17.68
N LEU A 224 2.78 14.15 18.71
CA LEU A 224 4.22 13.86 18.62
C LEU A 224 4.52 12.46 18.05
N THR A 225 3.78 11.46 18.50
CA THR A 225 3.98 10.06 18.04
C THR A 225 3.77 9.91 16.54
N SER A 226 2.79 10.61 15.97
CA SER A 226 2.52 10.61 14.54
C SER A 226 3.71 11.18 13.75
N LEU A 227 4.27 12.30 14.21
CA LEU A 227 5.46 12.90 13.60
C LEU A 227 6.67 11.95 13.64
N LEU A 228 6.95 11.39 14.83
CA LEU A 228 8.07 10.46 15.00
C LEU A 228 7.96 9.23 14.11
N ASN A 229 6.77 8.67 13.98
CA ASN A 229 6.52 7.54 13.09
C ASN A 229 6.74 7.92 11.62
N SER A 230 6.24 9.08 11.18
CA SER A 230 6.46 9.58 9.83
C SER A 230 7.94 9.77 9.51
N ILE A 231 8.73 10.30 10.46
CA ILE A 231 10.19 10.46 10.30
C ILE A 231 10.89 9.11 10.22
N ARG A 232 10.58 8.19 11.15
CA ARG A 232 11.23 6.86 11.23
C ARG A 232 10.98 5.99 10.00
N GLN A 233 9.86 6.20 9.32
CA GLN A 233 9.45 5.44 8.13
C GLN A 233 10.03 6.02 6.83
N GLN A 234 10.76 7.16 6.89
CA GLN A 234 11.31 7.75 5.67
C GLN A 234 12.47 6.91 5.12
N PRO A 235 12.35 6.37 3.89
CA PRO A 235 13.47 5.72 3.23
C PRO A 235 14.58 6.73 2.90
N PRO A 236 15.84 6.27 2.80
CA PRO A 236 16.92 7.10 2.28
C PRO A 236 16.60 7.67 0.89
N GLY A 237 17.04 8.89 0.64
CA GLY A 237 16.82 9.58 -0.64
C GLY A 237 15.41 10.16 -0.82
N THR A 238 14.57 10.13 0.21
CA THR A 238 13.19 10.66 0.13
C THR A 238 13.06 12.08 0.67
N TRP A 239 11.94 12.70 0.38
CA TRP A 239 11.59 14.04 0.81
C TRP A 239 10.35 13.97 1.70
N LEU A 240 10.38 14.74 2.80
CA LEU A 240 9.26 14.85 3.73
C LEU A 240 8.82 16.32 3.82
N PRO A 241 7.71 16.70 3.17
CA PRO A 241 7.12 18.02 3.33
C PRO A 241 6.55 18.18 4.74
N LEU A 242 6.94 19.25 5.43
CA LEU A 242 6.40 19.66 6.71
C LEU A 242 5.71 21.02 6.54
N HIS A 243 4.46 21.12 6.91
CA HIS A 243 3.80 22.42 7.04
C HIS A 243 4.02 22.91 8.48
N ILE A 244 4.59 24.07 8.61
CA ILE A 244 4.92 24.68 9.89
C ILE A 244 4.27 26.06 10.03
N GLU A 245 4.19 26.55 11.25
CA GLU A 245 3.88 27.94 11.57
C GLU A 245 5.10 28.54 12.27
N ARG A 246 5.62 29.63 11.73
CA ARG A 246 6.73 30.42 12.24
C ARG A 246 6.32 31.88 12.35
N ALA A 247 6.37 32.47 13.53
CA ALA A 247 5.95 33.85 13.77
C ALA A 247 4.56 34.21 13.20
N GLY A 248 3.62 33.26 13.18
CA GLY A 248 2.26 33.41 12.64
C GLY A 248 2.13 33.13 11.14
N GLU A 249 3.21 32.95 10.41
CA GLU A 249 3.18 32.61 9.00
C GLU A 249 3.21 31.07 8.80
N LYS A 250 2.44 30.59 7.83
CA LYS A 250 2.44 29.18 7.43
C LYS A 250 3.43 28.97 6.30
N LEU A 251 4.40 28.07 6.53
CA LEU A 251 5.46 27.75 5.60
C LEU A 251 5.48 26.25 5.31
N GLU A 252 5.90 25.88 4.10
CA GLU A 252 6.22 24.50 3.75
C GLU A 252 7.75 24.34 3.73
N ILE A 253 8.25 23.43 4.55
CA ILE A 253 9.67 23.06 4.62
C ILE A 253 9.82 21.62 4.14
N ILE A 254 10.66 21.41 3.13
CA ILE A 254 10.94 20.08 2.59
C ILE A 254 12.22 19.52 3.18
N VAL A 255 12.08 18.54 4.07
CA VAL A 255 13.23 17.80 4.61
C VAL A 255 13.68 16.74 3.61
N ARG A 256 14.95 16.78 3.20
CA ARG A 256 15.55 15.85 2.25
C ARG A 256 16.43 14.84 2.97
N PHE A 257 15.97 13.59 3.05
CA PHE A 257 16.78 12.53 3.64
C PHE A 257 17.88 12.11 2.66
N PRO A 258 19.15 11.99 3.11
CA PRO A 258 20.24 11.63 2.23
C PRO A 258 20.02 10.22 1.65
N ALA A 259 20.43 10.03 0.39
CA ALA A 259 20.50 8.69 -0.19
C ALA A 259 21.54 7.85 0.56
N GLN A 260 21.32 6.55 0.68
CA GLN A 260 22.38 5.63 1.12
C GLN A 260 23.46 5.62 0.04
N GLN A 261 24.70 5.86 0.48
CA GLN A 261 25.89 5.66 -0.35
C GLN A 261 26.23 4.19 -0.48
#